data_ee6b80e5b18c4cbdca8f621d79183dff
#
_entry.id   ee6b80e5b18c4cbdca8f621d79183dff
#
_cell.length_a   1.000
_cell.length_b   1.000
_cell.length_c   1.000
_cell.angle_alpha   90.00
_cell.angle_beta   90.00
_cell.angle_gamma   90.00
#
_symmetry.space_group_name_H-M   'P 1'
#
loop_
_entity.id
_entity.type
_entity.pdbx_description
1 polymer ?
#
loop_
_entity_poly.entity_id
_entity_poly.type
_entity_poly.pdbx_seq_one_letter_code
_entity_poly.pdbx_strand_id
1 'polypeptide(L)'
;MTPREQWIAYATIVLKEITRFMRIWQQTLVPPAISTLLYFVIFGSLIGERIGQMDGFDYMDFLVPGLILMAVINASYQNVVGSFFGAKWGKSLEELLVSPTPNSVILLAYITGGVARGLLVGLIVTGISLLFTDLNVFSIGILISVAVLTAILFALGGFINAIFAKTFDDVSMVPTFVLLPLTYLGGVFYSIHLLGDFWQQLSKANPILYMVNAFRYGFLGISDVSLSVSFAMIGFFIVCFFALSLYLLTHSKRLRA
;
A
#
# COMPACT_ATOMS: atom_id res chain seq x y z
N MET A 1 -30.71 -6.91 -6.02
CA MET A 1 -29.84 -7.57 -7.01
C MET A 1 -29.65 -9.03 -6.66
N THR A 2 -29.66 -9.91 -7.65
CA THR A 2 -29.29 -11.31 -7.51
C THR A 2 -27.78 -11.45 -7.31
N PRO A 3 -27.28 -12.55 -6.72
CA PRO A 3 -25.83 -12.79 -6.58
C PRO A 3 -25.08 -12.70 -7.92
N ARG A 4 -25.69 -13.14 -9.02
CA ARG A 4 -25.10 -13.04 -10.37
C ARG A 4 -24.96 -11.58 -10.83
N GLU A 5 -25.95 -10.74 -10.59
CA GLU A 5 -25.88 -9.30 -10.92
C GLU A 5 -24.83 -8.57 -10.08
N GLN A 6 -24.71 -8.92 -8.79
CA GLN A 6 -23.66 -8.37 -7.91
C GLN A 6 -22.27 -8.73 -8.41
N TRP A 7 -22.06 -9.99 -8.85
CA TRP A 7 -20.80 -10.43 -9.43
C TRP A 7 -20.47 -9.68 -10.74
N ILE A 8 -21.46 -9.47 -11.61
CA ILE A 8 -21.26 -8.71 -12.86
C ILE A 8 -20.90 -7.26 -12.54
N ALA A 9 -21.60 -6.61 -11.60
CA ALA A 9 -21.28 -5.26 -11.17
C ALA A 9 -19.85 -5.16 -10.59
N TYR A 10 -19.48 -6.10 -9.69
CA TYR A 10 -18.12 -6.19 -9.14
C TYR A 10 -17.07 -6.32 -10.23
N ALA A 11 -17.22 -7.31 -11.13
CA ALA A 11 -16.27 -7.56 -12.20
C ALA A 11 -16.14 -6.36 -13.17
N THR A 12 -17.25 -5.68 -13.46
CA THR A 12 -17.25 -4.49 -14.32
C THR A 12 -16.46 -3.35 -13.69
N ILE A 13 -16.64 -3.08 -12.38
CA ILE A 13 -15.91 -2.02 -11.69
C ILE A 13 -14.42 -2.40 -11.61
N VAL A 14 -14.08 -3.66 -11.28
CA VAL A 14 -12.68 -4.13 -11.22
C VAL A 14 -11.99 -3.98 -12.59
N LEU A 15 -12.65 -4.41 -13.67
CA LEU A 15 -12.13 -4.27 -15.03
C LEU A 15 -11.92 -2.80 -15.41
N LYS A 16 -12.86 -1.92 -15.06
CA LYS A 16 -12.72 -0.48 -15.23
C LYS A 16 -11.47 0.04 -14.51
N GLU A 17 -11.26 -0.35 -13.25
CA GLU A 17 -10.12 0.10 -12.45
C GLU A 17 -8.79 -0.39 -13.03
N ILE A 18 -8.69 -1.67 -13.42
CA ILE A 18 -7.50 -2.23 -14.05
C ILE A 18 -7.20 -1.55 -15.38
N THR A 19 -8.22 -1.44 -16.26
CA THR A 19 -8.07 -0.79 -17.56
C THR A 19 -7.65 0.67 -17.42
N ARG A 20 -8.16 1.38 -16.40
CA ARG A 20 -7.81 2.77 -16.13
C ARG A 20 -6.32 2.94 -15.86
N PHE A 21 -5.75 2.23 -14.87
CA PHE A 21 -4.34 2.40 -14.54
C PHE A 21 -3.40 1.82 -15.61
N MET A 22 -3.83 0.77 -16.33
CA MET A 22 -3.07 0.22 -17.45
C MET A 22 -3.04 1.16 -18.66
N ARG A 23 -4.14 1.88 -18.92
CA ARG A 23 -4.18 2.88 -20.02
C ARG A 23 -3.15 4.00 -19.82
N ILE A 24 -2.90 4.39 -18.57
CA ILE A 24 -1.95 5.44 -18.20
C ILE A 24 -0.70 4.87 -17.52
N TRP A 25 -0.23 3.68 -17.96
CA TRP A 25 0.87 2.94 -17.33
C TRP A 25 2.14 3.77 -17.17
N GLN A 26 2.42 4.68 -18.11
CA GLN A 26 3.56 5.59 -18.03
C GLN A 26 3.50 6.49 -16.78
N GLN A 27 2.31 6.90 -16.34
CA GLN A 27 2.12 7.72 -15.15
C GLN A 27 1.92 6.89 -13.88
N THR A 28 1.51 5.65 -14.00
CA THR A 28 1.13 4.81 -12.86
C THR A 28 2.20 3.81 -12.44
N LEU A 29 2.99 3.29 -13.39
CA LEU A 29 3.98 2.24 -13.15
C LEU A 29 5.42 2.75 -13.28
N VAL A 30 5.70 3.68 -14.21
CA VAL A 30 7.06 4.16 -14.47
C VAL A 30 7.62 4.99 -13.30
N PRO A 31 6.91 5.95 -12.70
CA PRO A 31 7.46 6.75 -11.62
C PRO A 31 7.89 5.93 -10.39
N PRO A 32 7.10 4.96 -9.87
CA PRO A 32 7.57 4.07 -8.81
C PRO A 32 8.82 3.29 -9.18
N ALA A 33 8.90 2.79 -10.42
CA ALA A 33 10.06 2.05 -10.92
C ALA A 33 11.34 2.92 -10.92
N ILE A 34 11.25 4.13 -11.48
CA ILE A 34 12.37 5.08 -11.50
C ILE A 34 12.79 5.48 -10.09
N SER A 35 11.82 5.84 -9.23
CA SER A 35 12.12 6.23 -7.85
C SER A 35 12.83 5.13 -7.09
N THR A 36 12.37 3.89 -7.22
CA THR A 36 12.99 2.74 -6.55
C THR A 36 14.38 2.44 -7.11
N LEU A 37 14.56 2.53 -8.44
CA LEU A 37 15.88 2.38 -9.04
C LEU A 37 16.86 3.41 -8.48
N LEU A 38 16.44 4.67 -8.35
CA LEU A 38 17.27 5.72 -7.75
C LEU A 38 17.56 5.44 -6.26
N TYR A 39 16.59 4.92 -5.51
CA TYR A 39 16.84 4.49 -4.14
C TYR A 39 17.90 3.39 -4.08
N PHE A 40 17.84 2.38 -4.95
CA PHE A 40 18.87 1.33 -5.00
C PHE A 40 20.26 1.87 -5.36
N VAL A 41 20.35 2.78 -6.33
CA VAL A 41 21.63 3.39 -6.69
C VAL A 41 22.19 4.22 -5.53
N ILE A 42 21.36 5.06 -4.90
CA ILE A 42 21.83 5.97 -3.84
C ILE A 42 22.13 5.20 -2.56
N PHE A 43 21.15 4.46 -2.05
CA PHE A 43 21.26 3.78 -0.77
C PHE A 43 22.03 2.47 -0.86
N GLY A 44 21.98 1.79 -1.99
CA GLY A 44 22.70 0.54 -2.19
C GLY A 44 24.20 0.77 -2.47
N SER A 45 24.53 1.45 -3.57
CA SER A 45 25.93 1.58 -3.98
C SER A 45 26.68 2.69 -3.22
N LEU A 46 26.08 3.88 -3.03
CA LEU A 46 26.80 5.00 -2.44
C LEU A 46 26.85 4.97 -0.91
N ILE A 47 25.74 4.59 -0.28
CA ILE A 47 25.59 4.61 1.18
C ILE A 47 25.86 3.20 1.73
N GLY A 48 25.45 2.15 1.04
CA GLY A 48 25.59 0.77 1.47
C GLY A 48 27.04 0.36 1.71
N GLU A 49 27.98 0.79 0.86
CA GLU A 49 29.42 0.56 1.05
C GLU A 49 29.96 1.14 2.37
N ARG A 50 29.36 2.23 2.87
CA ARG A 50 29.76 2.88 4.13
C ARG A 50 29.11 2.26 5.35
N ILE A 51 27.86 1.77 5.22
CA ILE A 51 27.12 1.12 6.32
C ILE A 51 27.62 -0.32 6.50
N GLY A 52 27.94 -1.01 5.42
CA GLY A 52 28.35 -2.40 5.40
C GLY A 52 27.19 -3.34 5.69
N GLN A 53 27.13 -3.90 6.91
CA GLN A 53 26.09 -4.85 7.32
C GLN A 53 25.08 -4.23 8.29
N MET A 54 23.82 -4.67 8.17
CA MET A 54 22.75 -4.33 9.11
C MET A 54 22.03 -5.62 9.55
N ASP A 55 21.98 -5.85 10.86
CA ASP A 55 21.42 -7.07 11.47
C ASP A 55 21.99 -8.38 10.88
N GLY A 56 23.27 -8.37 10.48
CA GLY A 56 23.97 -9.54 9.94
C GLY A 56 23.78 -9.79 8.43
N PHE A 57 23.09 -8.90 7.73
CA PHE A 57 22.90 -8.95 6.27
C PHE A 57 23.55 -7.74 5.60
N ASP A 58 23.91 -7.87 4.34
CA ASP A 58 24.37 -6.72 3.57
C ASP A 58 23.26 -5.66 3.54
N TYR A 59 23.65 -4.39 3.63
CA TYR A 59 22.68 -3.30 3.72
C TYR A 59 21.67 -3.29 2.58
N MET A 60 22.09 -3.70 1.38
CA MET A 60 21.20 -3.81 0.23
C MET A 60 20.12 -4.85 0.44
N ASP A 61 20.46 -6.04 0.93
CA ASP A 61 19.51 -7.13 1.20
C ASP A 61 18.50 -6.72 2.27
N PHE A 62 18.96 -5.97 3.28
CA PHE A 62 18.09 -5.42 4.32
C PHE A 62 17.11 -4.37 3.79
N LEU A 63 17.55 -3.54 2.82
CA LEU A 63 16.79 -2.43 2.28
C LEU A 63 15.68 -2.87 1.31
N VAL A 64 15.95 -3.87 0.47
CA VAL A 64 15.07 -4.33 -0.61
C VAL A 64 13.63 -4.61 -0.15
N PRO A 65 13.37 -5.41 0.89
CA PRO A 65 12.01 -5.69 1.36
C PRO A 65 11.23 -4.41 1.72
N GLY A 66 11.90 -3.48 2.38
CA GLY A 66 11.31 -2.19 2.76
C GLY A 66 10.87 -1.36 1.56
N LEU A 67 11.72 -1.25 0.54
CA LEU A 67 11.44 -0.50 -0.69
C LEU A 67 10.33 -1.13 -1.53
N ILE A 68 10.31 -2.46 -1.64
CA ILE A 68 9.21 -3.17 -2.34
C ILE A 68 7.89 -2.87 -1.65
N LEU A 69 7.83 -3.00 -0.32
CA LEU A 69 6.60 -2.78 0.42
C LEU A 69 6.17 -1.31 0.41
N MET A 70 7.11 -0.37 0.49
CA MET A 70 6.84 1.06 0.31
C MET A 70 6.19 1.36 -1.04
N ALA A 71 6.65 0.72 -2.10
CA ALA A 71 6.08 0.88 -3.43
C ALA A 71 4.65 0.30 -3.51
N VAL A 72 4.40 -0.86 -2.88
CA VAL A 72 3.06 -1.46 -2.75
C VAL A 72 2.11 -0.53 -2.01
N ILE A 73 2.53 0.00 -0.86
CA ILE A 73 1.77 0.96 -0.03
C ILE A 73 1.32 2.15 -0.88
N ASN A 74 2.28 2.84 -1.50
CA ASN A 74 1.99 4.05 -2.26
C ASN A 74 1.10 3.75 -3.48
N ALA A 75 1.38 2.68 -4.24
CA ALA A 75 0.64 2.35 -5.44
C ALA A 75 -0.80 1.95 -5.15
N SER A 76 -1.04 1.15 -4.10
CA SER A 76 -2.38 0.73 -3.69
C SER A 76 -3.22 1.91 -3.22
N TYR A 77 -2.65 2.75 -2.37
CA TYR A 77 -3.30 3.95 -1.85
C TYR A 77 -3.65 4.93 -2.98
N GLN A 78 -2.66 5.30 -3.81
CA GLN A 78 -2.85 6.27 -4.89
C GLN A 78 -3.84 5.80 -5.94
N ASN A 79 -3.92 4.48 -6.21
CA ASN A 79 -4.92 3.96 -7.14
C ASN A 79 -6.33 4.31 -6.71
N VAL A 80 -6.65 3.98 -5.46
CA VAL A 80 -8.02 4.11 -4.95
C VAL A 80 -8.37 5.57 -4.70
N VAL A 81 -7.47 6.34 -4.07
CA VAL A 81 -7.74 7.75 -3.80
C VAL A 81 -7.96 8.53 -5.09
N GLY A 82 -7.10 8.31 -6.11
CA GLY A 82 -7.22 9.01 -7.40
C GLY A 82 -8.45 8.57 -8.20
N SER A 83 -8.79 7.28 -8.18
CA SER A 83 -9.95 6.77 -8.91
C SER A 83 -11.28 7.19 -8.29
N PHE A 84 -11.44 6.97 -6.99
CA PHE A 84 -12.68 7.27 -6.30
C PHE A 84 -12.93 8.79 -6.22
N PHE A 85 -11.89 9.57 -5.91
CA PHE A 85 -12.00 11.03 -5.94
C PHE A 85 -12.27 11.56 -7.35
N GLY A 86 -11.61 11.01 -8.37
CA GLY A 86 -11.88 11.35 -9.77
C GLY A 86 -13.32 11.08 -10.19
N ALA A 87 -13.90 9.94 -9.75
CA ALA A 87 -15.30 9.62 -9.99
C ALA A 87 -16.25 10.58 -9.25
N LYS A 88 -15.90 10.98 -8.02
CA LYS A 88 -16.63 11.99 -7.23
C LYS A 88 -16.57 13.36 -7.91
N TRP A 89 -15.38 13.80 -8.31
CA TRP A 89 -15.19 15.09 -8.99
C TRP A 89 -15.91 15.18 -10.32
N GLY A 90 -15.86 14.10 -11.10
CA GLY A 90 -16.56 13.98 -12.41
C GLY A 90 -18.04 13.66 -12.30
N LYS A 91 -18.62 13.64 -11.08
CA LYS A 91 -20.04 13.32 -10.79
C LYS A 91 -20.52 11.94 -11.22
N SER A 92 -19.66 11.09 -11.79
CA SER A 92 -20.00 9.72 -12.17
C SER A 92 -20.20 8.79 -10.96
N LEU A 93 -19.73 9.22 -9.77
CA LEU A 93 -19.99 8.50 -8.53
C LEU A 93 -21.46 8.53 -8.13
N GLU A 94 -22.17 9.64 -8.41
CA GLU A 94 -23.60 9.78 -8.10
C GLU A 94 -24.43 8.72 -8.83
N GLU A 95 -24.13 8.47 -10.11
CA GLU A 95 -24.78 7.44 -10.91
C GLU A 95 -24.56 6.04 -10.31
N LEU A 96 -23.33 5.78 -9.84
CA LEU A 96 -22.98 4.51 -9.19
C LEU A 96 -23.71 4.33 -7.83
N LEU A 97 -23.87 5.41 -7.05
CA LEU A 97 -24.55 5.38 -5.76
C LEU A 97 -26.07 5.29 -5.85
N VAL A 98 -26.66 5.74 -6.95
CA VAL A 98 -28.11 5.59 -7.25
C VAL A 98 -28.40 4.21 -7.83
N SER A 99 -27.41 3.53 -8.39
CA SER A 99 -27.58 2.17 -8.90
C SER A 99 -27.98 1.19 -7.76
N PRO A 100 -28.65 0.07 -8.09
CA PRO A 100 -29.02 -0.93 -7.07
C PRO A 100 -27.83 -1.74 -6.56
N THR A 101 -26.59 -1.34 -6.88
CA THR A 101 -25.35 -2.05 -6.46
C THR A 101 -25.10 -1.87 -4.98
N PRO A 102 -24.93 -2.95 -4.20
CA PRO A 102 -24.62 -2.84 -2.77
C PRO A 102 -23.30 -2.08 -2.50
N ASN A 103 -23.28 -1.25 -1.48
CA ASN A 103 -22.09 -0.47 -1.09
C ASN A 103 -20.86 -1.35 -0.82
N SER A 104 -21.05 -2.56 -0.31
CA SER A 104 -19.97 -3.54 -0.09
C SER A 104 -19.34 -3.99 -1.41
N VAL A 105 -20.13 -4.18 -2.46
CA VAL A 105 -19.65 -4.57 -3.80
C VAL A 105 -18.82 -3.42 -4.40
N ILE A 106 -19.30 -2.18 -4.28
CA ILE A 106 -18.57 -1.00 -4.75
C ILE A 106 -17.22 -0.90 -4.02
N LEU A 107 -17.24 -0.96 -2.68
CA LEU A 107 -16.04 -0.87 -1.86
C LEU A 107 -15.02 -1.95 -2.22
N LEU A 108 -15.44 -3.22 -2.26
CA LEU A 108 -14.57 -4.35 -2.58
C LEU A 108 -13.97 -4.22 -3.99
N ALA A 109 -14.74 -3.75 -4.97
CA ALA A 109 -14.24 -3.61 -6.34
C ALA A 109 -13.15 -2.53 -6.46
N TYR A 110 -13.32 -1.36 -5.81
CA TYR A 110 -12.27 -0.34 -5.77
C TYR A 110 -11.01 -0.81 -5.04
N ILE A 111 -11.19 -1.52 -3.90
CA ILE A 111 -10.04 -2.09 -3.16
C ILE A 111 -9.30 -3.10 -4.03
N THR A 112 -10.01 -4.00 -4.72
CA THR A 112 -9.40 -4.98 -5.64
C THR A 112 -8.59 -4.30 -6.73
N GLY A 113 -9.07 -3.20 -7.30
CA GLY A 113 -8.31 -2.39 -8.25
C GLY A 113 -7.04 -1.80 -7.65
N GLY A 114 -7.11 -1.33 -6.40
CA GLY A 114 -5.94 -0.84 -5.64
C GLY A 114 -4.92 -1.94 -5.37
N VAL A 115 -5.38 -3.10 -4.92
CA VAL A 115 -4.53 -4.29 -4.68
C VAL A 115 -3.85 -4.73 -5.96
N ALA A 116 -4.59 -4.83 -7.07
CA ALA A 116 -4.03 -5.22 -8.36
C ALA A 116 -2.88 -4.30 -8.80
N ARG A 117 -3.05 -2.97 -8.70
CA ARG A 117 -1.99 -2.02 -9.02
C ARG A 117 -0.82 -2.11 -8.03
N GLY A 118 -1.11 -2.20 -6.72
CA GLY A 118 -0.08 -2.31 -5.70
C GLY A 118 0.81 -3.53 -5.90
N LEU A 119 0.22 -4.70 -6.13
CA LEU A 119 0.96 -5.94 -6.37
C LEU A 119 1.74 -5.90 -7.68
N LEU A 120 1.18 -5.32 -8.75
CA LEU A 120 1.88 -5.17 -10.02
C LEU A 120 3.11 -4.27 -9.86
N VAL A 121 3.00 -3.14 -9.15
CA VAL A 121 4.15 -2.27 -8.86
C VAL A 121 5.15 -3.00 -7.97
N GLY A 122 4.71 -3.73 -6.96
CA GLY A 122 5.57 -4.56 -6.11
C GLY A 122 6.37 -5.57 -6.92
N LEU A 123 5.75 -6.26 -7.89
CA LEU A 123 6.43 -7.18 -8.80
C LEU A 123 7.47 -6.48 -9.70
N ILE A 124 7.15 -5.30 -10.23
CA ILE A 124 8.08 -4.50 -11.03
C ILE A 124 9.30 -4.10 -10.19
N VAL A 125 9.07 -3.62 -8.97
CA VAL A 125 10.15 -3.22 -8.05
C VAL A 125 10.99 -4.42 -7.63
N THR A 126 10.37 -5.58 -7.38
CA THR A 126 11.09 -6.84 -7.12
C THR A 126 11.96 -7.22 -8.32
N GLY A 127 11.44 -7.10 -9.55
CA GLY A 127 12.24 -7.34 -10.76
C GLY A 127 13.43 -6.39 -10.91
N ILE A 128 13.27 -5.11 -10.51
CA ILE A 128 14.37 -4.15 -10.51
C ILE A 128 15.39 -4.50 -9.43
N SER A 129 14.98 -4.94 -8.25
CA SER A 129 15.90 -5.29 -7.16
C SER A 129 16.84 -6.45 -7.50
N LEU A 130 16.43 -7.38 -8.37
CA LEU A 130 17.28 -8.46 -8.88
C LEU A 130 18.49 -7.99 -9.70
N LEU A 131 18.51 -6.72 -10.12
CA LEU A 131 19.68 -6.12 -10.78
C LEU A 131 20.76 -5.67 -9.77
N PHE A 132 20.41 -5.59 -8.49
CA PHE A 132 21.26 -5.03 -7.44
C PHE A 132 21.65 -6.05 -6.36
N THR A 133 20.87 -7.09 -6.17
CA THR A 133 21.11 -8.12 -5.14
C THR A 133 20.47 -9.45 -5.53
N ASP A 134 21.05 -10.53 -5.03
CA ASP A 134 20.49 -11.88 -5.13
C ASP A 134 19.42 -12.07 -4.03
N LEU A 135 18.15 -12.07 -4.43
CA LEU A 135 17.05 -12.20 -3.49
C LEU A 135 16.97 -13.62 -2.92
N ASN A 136 17.28 -13.76 -1.65
CA ASN A 136 16.99 -14.96 -0.89
C ASN A 136 15.56 -14.88 -0.35
N VAL A 137 14.72 -15.86 -0.70
CA VAL A 137 13.33 -15.94 -0.24
C VAL A 137 13.22 -17.02 0.81
N PHE A 138 13.05 -16.60 2.08
CA PHE A 138 12.85 -17.51 3.21
C PHE A 138 11.45 -18.13 3.20
N SER A 139 10.40 -17.33 2.94
CA SER A 139 9.01 -17.80 2.92
C SER A 139 8.15 -17.01 1.93
N ILE A 140 7.87 -17.60 0.79
CA ILE A 140 7.00 -17.01 -0.25
C ILE A 140 5.56 -16.79 0.23
N GLY A 141 5.04 -17.67 1.09
CA GLY A 141 3.69 -17.56 1.63
C GLY A 141 3.52 -16.31 2.50
N ILE A 142 4.52 -16.00 3.33
CA ILE A 142 4.51 -14.79 4.16
C ILE A 142 4.62 -13.55 3.28
N LEU A 143 5.51 -13.55 2.28
CA LEU A 143 5.66 -12.42 1.34
C LEU A 143 4.35 -12.08 0.65
N ILE A 144 3.70 -13.07 0.04
CA ILE A 144 2.44 -12.86 -0.67
C ILE A 144 1.35 -12.38 0.31
N SER A 145 1.23 -13.03 1.47
CA SER A 145 0.21 -12.67 2.46
C SER A 145 0.38 -11.23 2.94
N VAL A 146 1.59 -10.84 3.33
CA VAL A 146 1.87 -9.49 3.82
C VAL A 146 1.67 -8.45 2.71
N ALA A 147 2.14 -8.71 1.49
CA ALA A 147 1.95 -7.81 0.35
C ALA A 147 0.46 -7.57 0.07
N VAL A 148 -0.34 -8.64 0.02
CA VAL A 148 -1.80 -8.54 -0.23
C VAL A 148 -2.50 -7.79 0.90
N LEU A 149 -2.24 -8.14 2.16
CA LEU A 149 -2.86 -7.50 3.31
C LEU A 149 -2.48 -6.02 3.41
N THR A 150 -1.21 -5.69 3.17
CA THR A 150 -0.74 -4.30 3.12
C THR A 150 -1.43 -3.54 1.99
N ALA A 151 -1.53 -4.11 0.80
CA ALA A 151 -2.22 -3.49 -0.33
C ALA A 151 -3.71 -3.23 -0.02
N ILE A 152 -4.41 -4.17 0.64
CA ILE A 152 -5.80 -4.00 1.09
C ILE A 152 -5.91 -2.84 2.08
N LEU A 153 -5.06 -2.80 3.10
CA LEU A 153 -5.12 -1.76 4.12
C LEU A 153 -4.94 -0.36 3.52
N PHE A 154 -3.93 -0.18 2.66
CA PHE A 154 -3.67 1.13 2.06
C PHE A 154 -4.65 1.50 0.95
N ALA A 155 -5.24 0.53 0.26
CA ALA A 155 -6.39 0.75 -0.62
C ALA A 155 -7.60 1.29 0.17
N LEU A 156 -7.90 0.72 1.34
CA LEU A 156 -8.92 1.23 2.27
C LEU A 156 -8.58 2.64 2.77
N GLY A 157 -7.34 2.91 3.15
CA GLY A 157 -6.88 4.25 3.54
C GLY A 157 -7.08 5.28 2.42
N GLY A 158 -6.74 4.93 1.19
CA GLY A 158 -7.00 5.75 0.01
C GLY A 158 -8.48 6.01 -0.23
N PHE A 159 -9.33 5.00 -0.01
CA PHE A 159 -10.78 5.12 -0.12
C PHE A 159 -11.35 6.12 0.91
N ILE A 160 -10.92 6.01 2.17
CA ILE A 160 -11.32 6.93 3.25
C ILE A 160 -10.90 8.36 2.90
N ASN A 161 -9.64 8.57 2.49
CA ASN A 161 -9.19 9.91 2.10
C ASN A 161 -10.02 10.49 0.95
N ALA A 162 -10.33 9.71 -0.09
CA ALA A 162 -11.12 10.15 -1.22
C ALA A 162 -12.53 10.62 -0.84
N ILE A 163 -13.15 10.01 0.19
CA ILE A 163 -14.45 10.46 0.72
C ILE A 163 -14.33 11.85 1.34
N PHE A 164 -13.27 12.09 2.12
CA PHE A 164 -13.07 13.37 2.82
C PHE A 164 -12.53 14.47 1.91
N ALA A 165 -11.75 14.14 0.89
CA ALA A 165 -11.15 15.09 -0.04
C ALA A 165 -12.22 15.92 -0.77
N LYS A 166 -11.99 17.24 -0.88
CA LYS A 166 -12.81 18.20 -1.61
C LYS A 166 -12.08 18.73 -2.86
N THR A 167 -10.74 18.76 -2.80
CA THR A 167 -9.86 19.25 -3.85
C THR A 167 -8.81 18.21 -4.19
N PHE A 168 -8.11 18.38 -5.31
CA PHE A 168 -6.94 17.53 -5.65
C PHE A 168 -5.79 17.73 -4.66
N ASP A 169 -5.68 18.89 -4.03
CA ASP A 169 -4.68 19.15 -3.00
C ASP A 169 -4.97 18.31 -1.75
N ASP A 170 -6.23 18.17 -1.34
CA ASP A 170 -6.61 17.32 -0.21
C ASP A 170 -6.24 15.84 -0.44
N VAL A 171 -6.30 15.38 -1.69
CA VAL A 171 -5.86 14.04 -2.06
C VAL A 171 -4.38 13.82 -1.76
N SER A 172 -3.57 14.85 -1.97
CA SER A 172 -2.10 14.80 -1.80
C SER A 172 -1.66 15.03 -0.34
N MET A 173 -2.51 15.59 0.52
CA MET A 173 -2.14 15.89 1.91
C MET A 173 -1.81 14.63 2.71
N VAL A 174 -2.65 13.61 2.65
CA VAL A 174 -2.42 12.37 3.43
C VAL A 174 -1.15 11.64 3.00
N PRO A 175 -0.88 11.41 1.70
CA PRO A 175 0.40 10.83 1.28
C PRO A 175 1.61 11.63 1.77
N THR A 176 1.58 12.94 1.67
CA THR A 176 2.72 13.79 1.98
C THR A 176 2.96 13.94 3.48
N PHE A 177 1.92 14.20 4.26
CA PHE A 177 2.06 14.53 5.68
C PHE A 177 1.84 13.36 6.63
N VAL A 178 1.24 12.25 6.17
CA VAL A 178 0.99 11.08 7.00
C VAL A 178 1.77 9.87 6.49
N LEU A 179 1.57 9.45 5.23
CA LEU A 179 2.19 8.22 4.74
C LEU A 179 3.71 8.33 4.64
N LEU A 180 4.23 9.46 4.16
CA LEU A 180 5.67 9.64 4.00
C LEU A 180 6.41 9.58 5.36
N PRO A 181 6.03 10.35 6.41
CA PRO A 181 6.63 10.22 7.73
C PRO A 181 6.48 8.84 8.34
N LEU A 182 5.30 8.22 8.24
CA LEU A 182 5.08 6.87 8.75
C LEU A 182 5.95 5.84 8.02
N THR A 183 6.17 5.99 6.72
CA THR A 183 7.03 5.08 5.95
C THR A 183 8.49 5.21 6.39
N TYR A 184 8.98 6.43 6.60
CA TYR A 184 10.34 6.63 7.11
C TYR A 184 10.51 6.07 8.52
N LEU A 185 9.56 6.30 9.42
CA LEU A 185 9.58 5.74 10.79
C LEU A 185 9.20 4.24 10.83
N GLY A 186 8.79 3.66 9.71
CA GLY A 186 8.42 2.25 9.58
C GLY A 186 9.60 1.27 9.47
N GLY A 187 10.85 1.75 9.61
CA GLY A 187 12.02 0.87 9.53
C GLY A 187 12.34 0.37 8.11
N VAL A 188 11.95 1.13 7.07
CA VAL A 188 12.24 0.79 5.68
C VAL A 188 13.74 0.85 5.40
N PHE A 189 14.41 1.91 5.89
CA PHE A 189 15.80 2.24 5.57
C PHE A 189 16.80 1.83 6.66
N TYR A 190 16.35 1.46 7.85
CA TYR A 190 17.18 1.17 9.01
C TYR A 190 16.49 0.20 9.97
N SER A 191 17.26 -0.45 10.81
CA SER A 191 16.74 -1.25 11.93
C SER A 191 16.29 -0.31 13.06
N ILE A 192 15.12 -0.58 13.66
CA ILE A 192 14.59 0.25 14.75
C ILE A 192 15.49 0.27 15.98
N HIS A 193 16.35 -0.74 16.15
CA HIS A 193 17.30 -0.83 17.25
C HIS A 193 18.38 0.27 17.22
N LEU A 194 18.60 0.91 16.07
CA LEU A 194 19.52 2.03 15.91
C LEU A 194 18.96 3.37 16.39
N LEU A 195 17.65 3.43 16.64
CA LEU A 195 16.99 4.64 17.11
C LEU A 195 17.14 4.81 18.62
N GLY A 196 17.15 6.05 19.10
CA GLY A 196 16.99 6.34 20.53
C GLY A 196 15.59 5.95 21.05
N ASP A 197 15.48 5.70 22.36
CA ASP A 197 14.30 5.12 23.02
C ASP A 197 12.97 5.81 22.66
N PHE A 198 12.95 7.12 22.57
CA PHE A 198 11.76 7.89 22.19
C PHE A 198 11.28 7.52 20.77
N TRP A 199 12.21 7.48 19.81
CA TRP A 199 11.88 7.16 18.42
C TRP A 199 11.50 5.70 18.23
N GLN A 200 12.12 4.79 19.01
CA GLN A 200 11.70 3.38 19.02
C GLN A 200 10.25 3.22 19.48
N GLN A 201 9.84 3.90 20.55
CA GLN A 201 8.47 3.85 21.05
C GLN A 201 7.48 4.43 20.03
N LEU A 202 7.84 5.54 19.41
CA LEU A 202 7.02 6.15 18.36
C LEU A 202 6.90 5.22 17.14
N SER A 203 7.99 4.57 16.73
CA SER A 203 7.97 3.58 15.64
C SER A 203 7.08 2.38 15.96
N LYS A 204 7.07 1.90 17.21
CA LYS A 204 6.17 0.82 17.65
C LYS A 204 4.68 1.16 17.59
N ALA A 205 4.31 2.45 17.63
CA ALA A 205 2.95 2.89 17.40
C ALA A 205 2.56 2.94 15.90
N ASN A 206 3.54 2.80 15.01
CA ASN A 206 3.37 2.87 13.56
C ASN A 206 2.97 1.52 12.95
N PRO A 207 1.81 1.37 12.30
CA PRO A 207 1.41 0.11 11.70
C PRO A 207 2.33 -0.34 10.56
N ILE A 208 2.99 0.60 9.85
CA ILE A 208 3.91 0.28 8.74
C ILE A 208 5.11 -0.52 9.24
N LEU A 209 5.58 -0.28 10.48
CA LEU A 209 6.68 -1.04 11.08
C LEU A 209 6.39 -2.55 11.07
N TYR A 210 5.20 -2.94 11.49
CA TYR A 210 4.80 -4.34 11.58
C TYR A 210 4.73 -5.00 10.19
N MET A 211 4.30 -4.24 9.18
CA MET A 211 4.24 -4.71 7.80
C MET A 211 5.63 -4.91 7.21
N VAL A 212 6.52 -3.91 7.38
CA VAL A 212 7.89 -3.96 6.88
C VAL A 212 8.65 -5.11 7.56
N ASN A 213 8.52 -5.28 8.88
CA ASN A 213 9.15 -6.37 9.61
C ASN A 213 8.65 -7.75 9.16
N ALA A 214 7.33 -7.94 9.03
CA ALA A 214 6.77 -9.20 8.54
C ALA A 214 7.19 -9.51 7.09
N PHE A 215 7.27 -8.49 6.24
CA PHE A 215 7.72 -8.64 4.86
C PHE A 215 9.21 -8.96 4.78
N ARG A 216 10.03 -8.28 5.59
CA ARG A 216 11.47 -8.57 5.74
C ARG A 216 11.71 -9.99 6.23
N TYR A 217 10.91 -10.46 7.18
CA TYR A 217 10.98 -11.86 7.61
C TYR A 217 10.74 -12.83 6.45
N GLY A 218 9.84 -12.52 5.55
CA GLY A 218 9.59 -13.34 4.36
C GLY A 218 10.80 -13.47 3.42
N PHE A 219 11.67 -12.48 3.36
CA PHE A 219 12.92 -12.51 2.60
C PHE A 219 14.09 -13.08 3.43
N LEU A 220 14.36 -12.52 4.60
CA LEU A 220 15.60 -12.72 5.34
C LEU A 220 15.47 -13.67 6.53
N GLY A 221 14.25 -14.05 6.93
CA GLY A 221 14.00 -14.88 8.10
C GLY A 221 14.22 -14.14 9.45
N ILE A 222 14.47 -12.82 9.43
CA ILE A 222 14.65 -11.99 10.63
C ILE A 222 13.49 -10.98 10.78
N SER A 223 13.15 -10.70 12.03
CA SER A 223 12.13 -9.70 12.36
C SER A 223 12.36 -9.16 13.77
N ASP A 224 12.25 -7.83 13.92
CA ASP A 224 12.33 -7.14 15.22
C ASP A 224 11.08 -7.37 16.08
N VAL A 225 9.97 -7.78 15.46
CA VAL A 225 8.67 -7.98 16.10
C VAL A 225 8.11 -9.35 15.74
N SER A 226 7.43 -10.03 16.66
CA SER A 226 6.83 -11.33 16.38
C SER A 226 5.83 -11.26 15.24
N LEU A 227 5.87 -12.24 14.33
CA LEU A 227 4.96 -12.33 13.18
C LEU A 227 3.49 -12.33 13.59
N SER A 228 3.15 -13.02 14.70
CA SER A 228 1.77 -13.07 15.19
C SER A 228 1.24 -11.69 15.53
N VAL A 229 2.04 -10.83 16.17
CA VAL A 229 1.69 -9.45 16.48
C VAL A 229 1.56 -8.64 15.20
N SER A 230 2.46 -8.82 14.24
CA SER A 230 2.41 -8.13 12.94
C SER A 230 1.13 -8.44 12.18
N PHE A 231 0.77 -9.71 12.03
CA PHE A 231 -0.48 -10.11 11.38
C PHE A 231 -1.73 -9.65 12.14
N ALA A 232 -1.72 -9.70 13.48
CA ALA A 232 -2.82 -9.21 14.30
C ALA A 232 -3.03 -7.68 14.12
N MET A 233 -1.95 -6.90 14.10
CA MET A 233 -2.01 -5.46 13.87
C MET A 233 -2.53 -5.13 12.46
N ILE A 234 -2.02 -5.79 11.43
CA ILE A 234 -2.51 -5.59 10.06
C ILE A 234 -3.99 -5.94 9.96
N GLY A 235 -4.40 -7.09 10.50
CA GLY A 235 -5.80 -7.53 10.51
C GLY A 235 -6.71 -6.57 11.26
N PHE A 236 -6.30 -6.08 12.42
CA PHE A 236 -7.04 -5.10 13.19
C PHE A 236 -7.29 -3.80 12.39
N PHE A 237 -6.27 -3.24 11.78
CA PHE A 237 -6.42 -2.02 10.98
C PHE A 237 -7.28 -2.26 9.73
N ILE A 238 -7.16 -3.42 9.07
CA ILE A 238 -8.02 -3.76 7.92
C ILE A 238 -9.49 -3.79 8.35
N VAL A 239 -9.82 -4.47 9.46
CA VAL A 239 -11.20 -4.54 9.96
C VAL A 239 -11.73 -3.14 10.31
N CYS A 240 -10.94 -2.34 11.03
CA CYS A 240 -11.33 -0.97 11.38
C CYS A 240 -11.56 -0.10 10.15
N PHE A 241 -10.65 -0.13 9.19
CA PHE A 241 -10.74 0.70 7.97
C PHE A 241 -11.83 0.22 7.03
N PHE A 242 -12.06 -1.09 6.95
CA PHE A 242 -13.17 -1.65 6.17
C PHE A 242 -14.53 -1.24 6.76
N ALA A 243 -14.71 -1.40 8.07
CA ALA A 243 -15.93 -0.99 8.76
C ALA A 243 -16.17 0.52 8.62
N LEU A 244 -15.13 1.34 8.79
CA LEU A 244 -15.21 2.79 8.62
C LEU A 244 -15.55 3.17 7.17
N SER A 245 -14.91 2.55 6.19
CA SER A 245 -15.17 2.80 4.76
C SER A 245 -16.62 2.49 4.40
N LEU A 246 -17.13 1.35 4.87
CA LEU A 246 -18.52 0.94 4.62
C LEU A 246 -19.51 1.87 5.30
N TYR A 247 -19.23 2.26 6.55
CA TYR A 247 -20.03 3.23 7.28
C TYR A 247 -20.10 4.59 6.58
N LEU A 248 -18.94 5.10 6.16
CA LEU A 248 -18.84 6.38 5.45
C LEU A 248 -19.55 6.34 4.09
N LEU A 249 -19.39 5.24 3.32
CA LEU A 249 -20.06 5.08 2.03
C LEU A 249 -21.59 5.07 2.17
N THR A 250 -22.10 4.56 3.30
CA THR A 250 -23.53 4.46 3.55
C THR A 250 -24.12 5.77 4.10
N HIS A 251 -23.41 6.47 5.01
CA HIS A 251 -23.98 7.57 5.79
C HIS A 251 -23.41 8.96 5.45
N SER A 252 -22.34 9.05 4.65
CA SER A 252 -21.70 10.34 4.41
C SER A 252 -22.55 11.24 3.49
N LYS A 253 -22.96 12.39 4.03
CA LYS A 253 -23.58 13.46 3.24
C LYS A 253 -22.64 14.04 2.16
N ARG A 254 -21.33 13.88 2.34
CA ARG A 254 -20.30 14.41 1.42
C ARG A 254 -20.25 13.69 0.07
N LEU A 255 -20.91 12.52 -0.04
CA LEU A 255 -21.00 11.75 -1.28
C LEU A 255 -22.30 12.03 -2.05
N ARG A 256 -23.26 12.75 -1.42
CA ARG A 256 -24.60 13.03 -1.94
C ARG A 256 -24.86 14.53 -2.11
N ALA A 257 -23.84 15.35 -1.93
CA ALA A 257 -23.86 16.80 -2.10
C ALA A 257 -23.14 17.21 -3.39
#